data_9a5429e0c89dd5a61c9a056b59a4f2d0
#
_entry.id   9a5429e0c89dd5a61c9a056b59a4f2d0
#
_cell.length_a   1.000
_cell.length_b   1.000
_cell.length_c   1.000
_cell.angle_alpha   90.00
_cell.angle_beta   90.00
_cell.angle_gamma   90.00
#
_symmetry.space_group_name_H-M   'P 1'
#
loop_
_entity.id
_entity.type
_entity.pdbx_description
1 polymer ?
#
loop_
_entity_poly.entity_id
_entity_poly.type
_entity_poly.pdbx_seq_one_letter_code
_entity_poly.pdbx_strand_id
1 'polypeptide(L)'
;HVDAAYGGFFLMTEEGKRALRGIELSDSVILDPHKGLFLPYGSGVVLVRDVATLVASHDVTGAYMQDAHRAAQELSPCDVSGELSKHFRALRLWLPLVLLGTKPFRAALEEKLLLARYFYREIRRAGFEVGPEPDLSIVTFRWVPPGATLEEANRFNEALVDAVRRDGRIFLSSTRVEGRFILRMASLSFRTHLHTLDLTLRILREKVEEIGGAP
;
A
#
# COMPACT_ATOMS: atom_id res chain seq x y z
N HIS A 1 6.84 7.04 -15.63
CA HIS A 1 7.10 6.49 -14.29
C HIS A 1 5.83 5.92 -13.69
N VAL A 2 5.92 4.73 -13.09
CA VAL A 2 4.81 4.09 -12.36
C VAL A 2 5.17 4.01 -10.88
N ASP A 3 4.38 4.68 -10.04
CA ASP A 3 4.42 4.48 -8.59
C ASP A 3 3.62 3.22 -8.23
N ALA A 4 4.32 2.11 -8.16
CA ALA A 4 3.77 0.82 -7.75
C ALA A 4 4.21 0.42 -6.32
N ALA A 5 4.61 1.41 -5.50
CA ALA A 5 5.08 1.19 -4.14
C ALA A 5 4.13 0.32 -3.30
N TYR A 6 2.82 0.56 -3.40
CA TYR A 6 1.81 -0.26 -2.74
C TYR A 6 1.45 -1.52 -3.53
N GLY A 7 1.10 -1.35 -4.81
CA GLY A 7 0.41 -2.37 -5.61
C GLY A 7 1.32 -3.32 -6.38
N GLY A 8 2.59 -2.96 -6.60
CA GLY A 8 3.43 -3.64 -7.58
C GLY A 8 3.66 -5.13 -7.31
N PHE A 9 3.76 -5.55 -6.05
CA PHE A 9 3.95 -6.97 -5.74
C PHE A 9 2.69 -7.82 -5.97
N PHE A 10 1.51 -7.22 -6.13
CA PHE A 10 0.32 -7.96 -6.57
C PHE A 10 0.46 -8.53 -7.99
N LEU A 11 1.46 -8.11 -8.78
CA LEU A 11 1.85 -8.79 -10.03
C LEU A 11 2.18 -10.27 -9.84
N MET A 12 2.44 -10.73 -8.62
CA MET A 12 2.58 -12.15 -8.32
C MET A 12 1.25 -12.92 -8.39
N THR A 13 0.10 -12.22 -8.41
CA THR A 13 -1.26 -12.78 -8.52
C THR A 13 -1.84 -12.55 -9.92
N GLU A 14 -2.82 -13.35 -10.34
CA GLU A 14 -3.47 -13.16 -11.63
C GLU A 14 -4.34 -11.88 -11.68
N GLU A 15 -4.96 -11.52 -10.56
CA GLU A 15 -5.70 -10.26 -10.43
C GLU A 15 -4.79 -9.04 -10.57
N GLY A 16 -3.66 -9.06 -9.88
CA GLY A 16 -2.69 -7.96 -9.95
C GLY A 16 -2.09 -7.80 -11.34
N LYS A 17 -1.83 -8.89 -12.07
CA LYS A 17 -1.40 -8.83 -13.47
C LYS A 17 -2.44 -8.16 -14.37
N ARG A 18 -3.73 -8.41 -14.12
CA ARG A 18 -4.81 -7.74 -14.88
C ARG A 18 -4.92 -6.27 -14.56
N ALA A 19 -4.89 -5.92 -13.27
CA ALA A 19 -5.01 -4.55 -12.80
C ALA A 19 -3.83 -3.66 -13.23
N LEU A 20 -2.64 -4.25 -13.32
CA LEU A 20 -1.39 -3.53 -13.64
C LEU A 20 -0.92 -3.78 -15.08
N ARG A 21 -1.81 -4.23 -15.99
CA ARG A 21 -1.47 -4.44 -17.39
C ARG A 21 -0.89 -3.16 -18.00
N GLY A 22 0.23 -3.27 -18.71
CA GLY A 22 0.93 -2.15 -19.31
C GLY A 22 2.08 -1.61 -18.46
N ILE A 23 2.23 -2.07 -17.21
CA ILE A 23 3.37 -1.66 -16.36
C ILE A 23 4.72 -2.01 -17.00
N GLU A 24 4.76 -3.07 -17.82
CA GLU A 24 5.93 -3.49 -18.59
C GLU A 24 6.39 -2.48 -19.66
N LEU A 25 5.52 -1.53 -20.01
CA LEU A 25 5.83 -0.47 -20.98
C LEU A 25 6.45 0.77 -20.33
N SER A 26 6.44 0.85 -19.01
CA SER A 26 6.97 2.01 -18.28
C SER A 26 8.49 2.11 -18.36
N ASP A 27 9.02 3.34 -18.28
CA ASP A 27 10.46 3.59 -18.25
C ASP A 27 11.06 3.35 -16.87
N SER A 28 10.27 3.55 -15.83
CA SER A 28 10.68 3.27 -14.46
C SER A 28 9.48 2.90 -13.57
N VAL A 29 9.75 2.06 -12.56
CA VAL A 29 8.78 1.58 -11.58
C VAL A 29 9.39 1.62 -10.20
N ILE A 30 8.66 2.10 -9.19
CA ILE A 30 9.03 1.91 -7.79
C ILE A 30 8.17 0.83 -7.14
N LEU A 31 8.79 0.05 -6.24
CA LEU A 31 8.18 -1.05 -5.49
C LEU A 31 8.64 -0.99 -4.03
N ASP A 32 7.72 -1.22 -3.08
CA ASP A 32 8.06 -1.30 -1.66
C ASP A 32 7.90 -2.73 -1.12
N PRO A 33 9.00 -3.49 -1.00
CA PRO A 33 8.96 -4.84 -0.41
C PRO A 33 8.42 -4.86 1.02
N HIS A 34 8.64 -3.79 1.77
CA HIS A 34 8.11 -3.64 3.13
C HIS A 34 6.58 -3.38 3.18
N LYS A 35 5.92 -3.18 2.02
CA LYS A 35 4.46 -3.14 1.87
C LYS A 35 3.97 -4.49 1.32
N GLY A 36 4.15 -4.72 0.02
CA GLY A 36 3.54 -5.84 -0.68
C GLY A 36 4.17 -7.22 -0.42
N LEU A 37 5.41 -7.29 0.07
CA LEU A 37 6.03 -8.57 0.45
C LEU A 37 6.15 -8.75 1.97
N PHE A 38 5.52 -7.89 2.77
CA PHE A 38 5.49 -8.02 4.24
C PHE A 38 6.87 -8.03 4.89
N LEU A 39 7.88 -7.48 4.22
CA LEU A 39 9.26 -7.45 4.69
C LEU A 39 9.51 -6.28 5.65
N PRO A 40 10.60 -6.30 6.43
CA PRO A 40 10.95 -5.21 7.32
C PRO A 40 11.16 -3.89 6.57
N TYR A 41 10.83 -2.76 7.22
CA TYR A 41 11.04 -1.41 6.69
C TYR A 41 12.50 -1.16 6.29
N GLY A 42 12.68 -0.16 5.41
CA GLY A 42 13.98 0.26 4.93
C GLY A 42 14.45 -0.47 3.67
N SER A 43 13.53 -1.10 2.93
CA SER A 43 13.78 -1.64 1.60
C SER A 43 12.82 -0.99 0.61
N GLY A 44 13.35 -0.28 -0.37
CA GLY A 44 12.65 0.19 -1.57
C GLY A 44 13.39 -0.35 -2.79
N VAL A 45 12.67 -0.53 -3.89
CA VAL A 45 13.21 -0.98 -5.17
C VAL A 45 12.81 0.03 -6.24
N VAL A 46 13.76 0.42 -7.06
CA VAL A 46 13.49 1.12 -8.31
C VAL A 46 13.96 0.23 -9.47
N LEU A 47 13.08 0.03 -10.43
CA LEU A 47 13.40 -0.60 -11.70
C LEU A 47 13.44 0.48 -12.77
N VAL A 48 14.48 0.51 -13.58
CA VAL A 48 14.66 1.50 -14.64
C VAL A 48 15.00 0.76 -15.93
N ARG A 49 14.35 1.13 -17.02
CA ARG A 49 14.56 0.50 -18.32
C ARG A 49 15.96 0.77 -18.87
N ASP A 50 16.41 2.01 -18.75
CA ASP A 50 17.74 2.46 -19.17
C ASP A 50 18.52 2.97 -17.95
N VAL A 51 19.50 2.18 -17.54
CA VAL A 51 20.34 2.52 -16.39
C VAL A 51 21.21 3.76 -16.63
N ALA A 52 21.54 4.09 -17.88
CA ALA A 52 22.33 5.27 -18.19
C ALA A 52 21.62 6.57 -17.78
N THR A 53 20.31 6.63 -17.93
CA THR A 53 19.52 7.78 -17.46
C THR A 53 19.53 7.92 -15.95
N LEU A 54 19.53 6.80 -15.21
CA LEU A 54 19.64 6.81 -13.75
C LEU A 54 21.00 7.29 -13.28
N VAL A 55 22.09 6.79 -13.90
CA VAL A 55 23.46 7.24 -13.63
C VAL A 55 23.59 8.74 -13.89
N ALA A 56 23.12 9.24 -15.04
CA ALA A 56 23.16 10.65 -15.38
C ALA A 56 22.40 11.55 -14.38
N SER A 57 21.34 11.01 -13.76
CA SER A 57 20.56 11.74 -12.75
C SER A 57 21.24 11.82 -11.37
N HIS A 58 22.26 10.98 -11.14
CA HIS A 58 23.00 10.88 -9.88
C HIS A 58 24.49 11.27 -10.02
N ASP A 59 24.87 11.88 -11.15
CA ASP A 59 26.26 12.26 -11.41
C ASP A 59 26.73 13.36 -10.42
N VAL A 60 27.20 12.91 -9.27
CA VAL A 60 27.82 13.72 -8.22
C VAL A 60 29.25 13.23 -8.04
N THR A 61 30.13 13.70 -8.89
CA THR A 61 31.58 13.40 -8.79
C THR A 61 32.27 14.30 -7.75
N GLY A 62 32.55 13.73 -6.59
CA GLY A 62 33.48 14.36 -5.64
C GLY A 62 34.91 14.34 -6.17
N ALA A 63 35.64 15.46 -6.08
CA ALA A 63 37.01 15.57 -6.58
C ALA A 63 37.99 14.49 -6.04
N TYR A 64 37.68 13.95 -4.85
CA TYR A 64 38.46 12.87 -4.21
C TYR A 64 38.16 11.46 -4.73
N MET A 65 37.19 11.32 -5.62
CA MET A 65 36.73 10.02 -6.17
C MET A 65 37.24 9.78 -7.61
N GLN A 66 38.04 10.69 -8.19
CA GLN A 66 38.47 10.62 -9.59
C GLN A 66 39.19 9.32 -9.95
N ASP A 67 40.01 8.78 -9.05
CA ASP A 67 40.75 7.55 -9.31
C ASP A 67 39.86 6.29 -9.21
N ALA A 68 38.84 6.31 -8.35
CA ALA A 68 37.87 5.23 -8.26
C ALA A 68 36.99 5.15 -9.54
N HIS A 69 36.59 6.31 -10.07
CA HIS A 69 35.82 6.37 -11.34
C HIS A 69 36.65 5.96 -12.57
N ARG A 70 37.96 6.24 -12.58
CA ARG A 70 38.83 5.82 -13.66
C ARG A 70 39.12 4.32 -13.68
N ALA A 71 39.07 3.67 -12.51
CA ALA A 71 39.33 2.23 -12.38
C ALA A 71 38.09 1.37 -12.62
N ALA A 72 36.88 1.95 -12.52
CA ALA A 72 35.65 1.19 -12.59
C ALA A 72 35.06 1.16 -14.00
N GLN A 73 35.23 0.04 -14.69
CA GLN A 73 34.39 -0.34 -15.84
C GLN A 73 33.02 -0.88 -15.38
N GLU A 74 32.81 -1.02 -14.08
CA GLU A 74 31.62 -1.60 -13.49
C GLU A 74 30.82 -0.54 -12.75
N LEU A 75 29.48 -0.63 -12.88
CA LEU A 75 28.53 0.24 -12.20
C LEU A 75 28.58 0.03 -10.68
N SER A 76 28.91 1.08 -9.93
CA SER A 76 28.86 1.05 -8.48
C SER A 76 27.46 1.40 -7.96
N PRO A 77 27.02 0.82 -6.83
CA PRO A 77 25.73 1.19 -6.21
C PRO A 77 25.60 2.68 -5.87
N CYS A 78 26.67 3.41 -5.68
CA CYS A 78 26.64 4.86 -5.45
C CYS A 78 26.32 5.66 -6.72
N ASP A 79 26.59 5.12 -7.91
CA ASP A 79 26.32 5.79 -9.18
C ASP A 79 24.81 5.84 -9.51
N VAL A 80 24.02 5.04 -8.82
CA VAL A 80 22.57 4.89 -9.05
C VAL A 80 21.71 5.21 -7.83
N SER A 81 22.27 5.90 -6.83
CA SER A 81 21.54 6.29 -5.63
C SER A 81 22.16 7.53 -4.96
N GLY A 82 21.35 8.27 -4.23
CA GLY A 82 21.80 9.45 -3.48
C GLY A 82 22.68 9.17 -2.26
N GLU A 83 22.96 7.91 -1.93
CA GLU A 83 23.78 7.52 -0.78
C GLU A 83 25.14 6.95 -1.25
N LEU A 84 26.22 7.58 -0.83
CA LEU A 84 27.58 7.08 -1.12
C LEU A 84 27.87 5.77 -0.39
N SER A 85 27.57 5.71 0.91
CA SER A 85 27.75 4.53 1.74
C SER A 85 26.40 4.10 2.30
N LYS A 86 26.02 2.85 2.06
CA LYS A 86 24.76 2.27 2.54
C LYS A 86 24.93 0.82 2.93
N HIS A 87 24.11 0.35 3.87
CA HIS A 87 24.08 -1.07 4.19
C HIS A 87 23.38 -1.87 3.07
N PHE A 88 23.67 -3.16 2.97
CA PHE A 88 23.16 -4.04 1.93
C PHE A 88 21.67 -4.33 2.11
N ARG A 89 20.81 -3.37 1.74
CA ARG A 89 19.34 -3.46 1.86
C ARG A 89 18.74 -4.56 0.99
N ALA A 90 19.36 -4.85 -0.15
CA ALA A 90 18.87 -5.89 -1.07
C ALA A 90 18.79 -7.27 -0.42
N LEU A 91 19.62 -7.55 0.59
CA LEU A 91 19.59 -8.81 1.32
C LEU A 91 18.24 -9.07 2.01
N ARG A 92 17.56 -7.99 2.45
CA ARG A 92 16.22 -8.09 3.08
C ARG A 92 15.15 -8.59 2.12
N LEU A 93 15.31 -8.34 0.81
CA LEU A 93 14.43 -8.86 -0.23
C LEU A 93 14.89 -10.24 -0.73
N TRP A 94 16.18 -10.35 -1.05
CA TRP A 94 16.74 -11.55 -1.67
C TRP A 94 16.65 -12.78 -0.76
N LEU A 95 17.07 -12.66 0.50
CA LEU A 95 17.15 -13.79 1.43
C LEU A 95 15.79 -14.45 1.69
N PRO A 96 14.70 -13.73 2.03
CA PRO A 96 13.40 -14.38 2.19
C PRO A 96 12.88 -15.05 0.92
N LEU A 97 13.12 -14.47 -0.26
CA LEU A 97 12.70 -15.06 -1.53
C LEU A 97 13.48 -16.35 -1.84
N VAL A 98 14.77 -16.40 -1.53
CA VAL A 98 15.59 -17.62 -1.72
C VAL A 98 15.21 -18.72 -0.73
N LEU A 99 14.99 -18.36 0.55
CA LEU A 99 14.70 -19.34 1.59
C LEU A 99 13.28 -19.90 1.51
N LEU A 100 12.30 -19.05 1.20
CA LEU A 100 10.88 -19.41 1.25
C LEU A 100 10.27 -19.64 -0.14
N GLY A 101 10.93 -19.19 -1.19
CA GLY A 101 10.36 -19.13 -2.54
C GLY A 101 9.26 -18.08 -2.65
N THR A 102 8.62 -17.99 -3.81
CA THR A 102 7.59 -16.99 -4.09
C THR A 102 6.17 -17.41 -3.70
N LYS A 103 5.93 -18.71 -3.51
CA LYS A 103 4.59 -19.26 -3.25
C LYS A 103 3.92 -18.70 -1.99
N PRO A 104 4.59 -18.62 -0.81
CA PRO A 104 3.97 -18.07 0.40
C PRO A 104 3.58 -16.60 0.25
N PHE A 105 4.41 -15.80 -0.42
CA PHE A 105 4.11 -14.38 -0.67
C PHE A 105 2.90 -14.21 -1.59
N ARG A 106 2.82 -15.01 -2.67
CA ARG A 106 1.66 -15.02 -3.56
C ARG A 106 0.39 -15.39 -2.80
N ALA A 107 0.39 -16.48 -2.04
CA ALA A 107 -0.77 -16.92 -1.27
C ALA A 107 -1.24 -15.84 -0.27
N ALA A 108 -0.30 -15.17 0.41
CA ALA A 108 -0.63 -14.07 1.29
C ALA A 108 -1.24 -12.89 0.55
N LEU A 109 -0.74 -12.52 -0.64
CA LEU A 109 -1.33 -11.46 -1.45
C LEU A 109 -2.72 -11.83 -1.97
N GLU A 110 -2.94 -13.06 -2.42
CA GLU A 110 -4.26 -13.58 -2.81
C GLU A 110 -5.25 -13.50 -1.65
N GLU A 111 -4.83 -13.85 -0.43
CA GLU A 111 -5.66 -13.65 0.76
C GLU A 111 -6.07 -12.17 0.91
N LYS A 112 -5.15 -11.21 0.73
CA LYS A 112 -5.46 -9.78 0.89
C LYS A 112 -6.49 -9.30 -0.13
N LEU A 113 -6.46 -9.81 -1.36
CA LEU A 113 -7.48 -9.53 -2.37
C LEU A 113 -8.86 -10.09 -1.96
N LEU A 114 -8.89 -11.33 -1.48
CA LEU A 114 -10.14 -11.95 -1.00
C LEU A 114 -10.71 -11.21 0.21
N LEU A 115 -9.88 -10.81 1.16
CA LEU A 115 -10.26 -10.03 2.33
C LEU A 115 -10.85 -8.66 1.94
N ALA A 116 -10.25 -7.97 0.97
CA ALA A 116 -10.80 -6.69 0.49
C ALA A 116 -12.19 -6.86 -0.14
N ARG A 117 -12.38 -7.88 -0.98
CA ARG A 117 -13.69 -8.20 -1.58
C ARG A 117 -14.72 -8.61 -0.54
N TYR A 118 -14.30 -9.39 0.46
CA TYR A 118 -15.17 -9.74 1.59
C TYR A 118 -15.61 -8.48 2.33
N PHE A 119 -14.68 -7.65 2.76
CA PHE A 119 -14.99 -6.43 3.49
C PHE A 119 -15.87 -5.47 2.68
N TYR A 120 -15.60 -5.29 1.38
CA TYR A 120 -16.42 -4.46 0.50
C TYR A 120 -17.89 -4.88 0.49
N ARG A 121 -18.16 -6.20 0.40
CA ARG A 121 -19.53 -6.72 0.43
C ARG A 121 -20.19 -6.53 1.79
N GLU A 122 -19.49 -6.85 2.86
CA GLU A 122 -20.07 -6.80 4.21
C GLU A 122 -20.27 -5.38 4.72
N ILE A 123 -19.36 -4.44 4.42
CA ILE A 123 -19.54 -3.04 4.82
C ILE A 123 -20.69 -2.37 4.05
N ARG A 124 -20.88 -2.74 2.78
CA ARG A 124 -22.03 -2.31 1.99
C ARG A 124 -23.35 -2.86 2.56
N ARG A 125 -23.36 -4.14 2.95
CA ARG A 125 -24.52 -4.76 3.62
C ARG A 125 -24.84 -4.13 4.97
N ALA A 126 -23.83 -3.60 5.64
CA ALA A 126 -23.98 -2.86 6.89
C ALA A 126 -24.55 -1.44 6.70
N GLY A 127 -24.88 -1.02 5.47
CA GLY A 127 -25.49 0.27 5.18
C GLY A 127 -24.52 1.40 4.89
N PHE A 128 -23.21 1.14 4.84
CA PHE A 128 -22.25 2.17 4.46
C PHE A 128 -22.29 2.45 2.96
N GLU A 129 -22.12 3.71 2.58
CA GLU A 129 -21.80 4.08 1.20
C GLU A 129 -20.38 3.61 0.90
N VAL A 130 -20.19 2.91 -0.21
CA VAL A 130 -18.89 2.38 -0.64
C VAL A 130 -18.42 3.08 -1.91
N GLY A 131 -17.11 3.18 -2.06
CA GLY A 131 -16.50 3.59 -3.33
C GLY A 131 -16.56 2.48 -4.39
N PRO A 132 -15.77 2.59 -5.46
CA PRO A 132 -15.69 1.53 -6.47
C PRO A 132 -15.22 0.21 -5.87
N GLU A 133 -15.57 -0.89 -6.54
CA GLU A 133 -15.05 -2.21 -6.17
C GLU A 133 -13.52 -2.20 -6.18
N PRO A 134 -12.86 -2.77 -5.16
CA PRO A 134 -11.41 -2.67 -5.06
C PRO A 134 -10.71 -3.50 -6.14
N ASP A 135 -9.81 -2.87 -6.89
CA ASP A 135 -8.91 -3.57 -7.82
C ASP A 135 -7.88 -4.41 -7.08
N LEU A 136 -7.40 -3.92 -5.92
CA LEU A 136 -6.44 -4.60 -5.06
C LEU A 136 -7.00 -4.74 -3.63
N SER A 137 -6.27 -4.28 -2.62
CA SER A 137 -6.58 -4.57 -1.21
C SER A 137 -7.01 -3.35 -0.39
N ILE A 138 -7.46 -2.27 -1.05
CA ILE A 138 -7.98 -1.07 -0.38
C ILE A 138 -9.47 -0.92 -0.67
N VAL A 139 -10.27 -0.78 0.39
CA VAL A 139 -11.70 -0.48 0.31
C VAL A 139 -11.95 0.90 0.86
N THR A 140 -12.69 1.71 0.11
CA THR A 140 -13.12 3.05 0.50
C THR A 140 -14.60 3.05 0.84
N PHE A 141 -14.98 3.72 1.93
CA PHE A 141 -16.36 3.74 2.41
C PHE A 141 -16.58 4.94 3.33
N ARG A 142 -17.87 5.24 3.61
CA ARG A 142 -18.27 6.25 4.59
C ARG A 142 -19.68 5.95 5.09
N TRP A 143 -20.03 6.43 6.26
CA TRP A 143 -21.40 6.43 6.75
C TRP A 143 -22.10 7.74 6.34
N VAL A 144 -23.32 7.64 5.85
CA VAL A 144 -24.15 8.80 5.53
C VAL A 144 -25.44 8.70 6.35
N PRO A 145 -25.58 9.50 7.42
CA PRO A 145 -26.81 9.53 8.17
C PRO A 145 -28.01 9.91 7.29
N PRO A 146 -29.20 9.34 7.49
CA PRO A 146 -30.38 9.66 6.70
C PRO A 146 -30.69 11.16 6.71
N GLY A 147 -30.86 11.76 5.52
CA GLY A 147 -31.15 13.18 5.35
C GLY A 147 -29.99 14.14 5.62
N ALA A 148 -28.81 13.63 5.94
CA ALA A 148 -27.64 14.48 6.23
C ALA A 148 -27.12 15.21 4.98
N THR A 149 -26.74 16.45 5.15
CA THR A 149 -25.95 17.20 4.18
C THR A 149 -24.54 16.60 4.03
N LEU A 150 -23.82 16.98 2.97
CA LEU A 150 -22.43 16.56 2.78
C LEU A 150 -21.54 16.92 3.97
N GLU A 151 -21.73 18.11 4.53
CA GLU A 151 -20.93 18.58 5.65
C GLU A 151 -21.22 17.83 6.94
N GLU A 152 -22.48 17.52 7.22
CA GLU A 152 -22.87 16.70 8.35
C GLU A 152 -22.33 15.27 8.22
N ALA A 153 -22.44 14.67 7.05
CA ALA A 153 -21.83 13.36 6.78
C ALA A 153 -20.31 13.37 6.96
N ASN A 154 -19.62 14.44 6.51
CA ASN A 154 -18.17 14.57 6.71
C ASN A 154 -17.82 14.64 8.20
N ARG A 155 -18.50 15.50 8.98
CA ARG A 155 -18.29 15.61 10.44
C ARG A 155 -18.55 14.28 11.15
N PHE A 156 -19.61 13.55 10.74
CA PHE A 156 -19.88 12.23 11.30
C PHE A 156 -18.72 11.25 11.07
N ASN A 157 -18.18 11.19 9.86
CA ASN A 157 -17.08 10.27 9.52
C ASN A 157 -15.75 10.69 10.17
N GLU A 158 -15.49 11.96 10.38
CA GLU A 158 -14.36 12.44 11.20
C GLU A 158 -14.49 11.93 12.64
N ALA A 159 -15.67 12.11 13.24
CA ALA A 159 -15.95 11.60 14.58
C ALA A 159 -15.84 10.07 14.66
N LEU A 160 -16.30 9.35 13.61
CA LEU A 160 -16.20 7.90 13.52
C LEU A 160 -14.74 7.41 13.50
N VAL A 161 -13.88 8.03 12.69
CA VAL A 161 -12.44 7.71 12.67
C VAL A 161 -11.81 7.95 14.04
N ASP A 162 -12.14 9.06 14.70
CA ASP A 162 -11.62 9.37 16.02
C ASP A 162 -12.12 8.41 17.11
N ALA A 163 -13.37 7.97 17.01
CA ALA A 163 -13.93 6.95 17.90
C ALA A 163 -13.24 5.59 17.72
N VAL A 164 -12.99 5.18 16.47
CA VAL A 164 -12.23 3.97 16.15
C VAL A 164 -10.78 4.05 16.65
N ARG A 165 -10.12 5.21 16.51
CA ARG A 165 -8.77 5.43 17.03
C ARG A 165 -8.70 5.34 18.56
N ARG A 166 -9.70 5.91 19.26
CA ARG A 166 -9.78 5.81 20.73
C ARG A 166 -10.04 4.38 21.20
N ASP A 167 -10.80 3.60 20.45
CA ASP A 167 -11.03 2.18 20.72
C ASP A 167 -9.73 1.37 20.67
N GLY A 168 -8.85 1.65 19.72
CA GLY A 168 -7.48 1.13 19.64
C GLY A 168 -7.34 -0.32 19.19
N ARG A 169 -8.43 -1.08 19.02
CA ARG A 169 -8.41 -2.49 18.56
C ARG A 169 -8.12 -2.64 17.08
N ILE A 170 -8.46 -1.63 16.28
CA ILE A 170 -8.22 -1.58 14.83
C ILE A 170 -7.68 -0.21 14.42
N PHE A 171 -7.07 -0.16 13.24
CA PHE A 171 -6.62 1.09 12.63
C PHE A 171 -7.26 1.26 11.25
N LEU A 172 -7.84 2.43 11.02
CA LEU A 172 -8.34 2.88 9.72
C LEU A 172 -7.69 4.21 9.35
N SER A 173 -7.41 4.38 8.08
CA SER A 173 -7.00 5.68 7.54
C SER A 173 -8.19 6.39 6.91
N SER A 174 -8.04 7.68 6.64
CA SER A 174 -9.04 8.50 5.97
C SER A 174 -8.40 9.37 4.89
N THR A 175 -9.22 9.90 4.00
CA THR A 175 -8.83 10.84 2.96
C THR A 175 -10.02 11.72 2.58
N ARG A 176 -9.78 12.77 1.80
CA ARG A 176 -10.84 13.56 1.16
C ARG A 176 -10.76 13.40 -0.35
N VAL A 177 -11.90 13.10 -0.98
CA VAL A 177 -12.05 13.01 -2.43
C VAL A 177 -13.27 13.83 -2.82
N GLU A 178 -13.10 14.82 -3.68
CA GLU A 178 -14.19 15.70 -4.14
C GLU A 178 -15.02 16.32 -2.98
N GLY A 179 -14.34 16.75 -1.93
CA GLY A 179 -14.94 17.33 -0.74
C GLY A 179 -15.58 16.31 0.23
N ARG A 180 -15.62 15.03 -0.10
CA ARG A 180 -16.17 13.94 0.74
C ARG A 180 -15.09 13.39 1.65
N PHE A 181 -15.36 13.29 2.94
CA PHE A 181 -14.51 12.58 3.87
C PHE A 181 -14.76 11.07 3.76
N ILE A 182 -13.73 10.31 3.48
CA ILE A 182 -13.80 8.88 3.15
C ILE A 182 -12.86 8.10 4.08
N LEU A 183 -13.36 7.01 4.65
CA LEU A 183 -12.56 6.02 5.37
C LEU A 183 -11.93 5.04 4.39
N ARG A 184 -10.75 4.55 4.75
CA ARG A 184 -10.02 3.57 3.96
C ARG A 184 -9.61 2.40 4.84
N MET A 185 -10.04 1.21 4.46
CA MET A 185 -9.52 -0.07 4.98
C MET A 185 -8.49 -0.61 3.99
N ALA A 186 -7.27 -0.82 4.44
CA ALA A 186 -6.19 -1.41 3.65
C ALA A 186 -5.78 -2.76 4.29
N SER A 187 -6.11 -3.86 3.64
CA SER A 187 -5.80 -5.21 4.12
C SER A 187 -4.44 -5.70 3.58
N LEU A 188 -3.36 -4.98 3.88
CA LEU A 188 -2.03 -5.36 3.40
C LEU A 188 -1.11 -5.90 4.50
N SER A 189 -1.42 -5.70 5.79
CA SER A 189 -0.61 -6.29 6.86
C SER A 189 -0.66 -7.82 6.80
N PHE A 190 0.50 -8.48 6.97
CA PHE A 190 0.57 -9.95 7.03
C PHE A 190 -0.35 -10.55 8.09
N ARG A 191 -0.49 -9.87 9.24
CA ARG A 191 -1.30 -10.33 10.39
C ARG A 191 -2.79 -10.06 10.25
N THR A 192 -3.23 -9.38 9.19
CA THR A 192 -4.65 -9.13 8.93
C THR A 192 -5.27 -10.35 8.26
N HIS A 193 -6.23 -10.97 8.93
CA HIS A 193 -6.98 -12.15 8.47
C HIS A 193 -8.49 -11.90 8.62
N LEU A 194 -9.32 -12.87 8.25
CA LEU A 194 -10.78 -12.74 8.24
C LEU A 194 -11.33 -12.24 9.58
N HIS A 195 -10.89 -12.81 10.70
CA HIS A 195 -11.34 -12.40 12.04
C HIS A 195 -11.07 -10.92 12.35
N THR A 196 -10.00 -10.35 11.79
CA THR A 196 -9.67 -8.92 11.93
C THR A 196 -10.71 -8.06 11.21
N LEU A 197 -11.17 -8.50 10.04
CA LEU A 197 -12.20 -7.78 9.29
C LEU A 197 -13.58 -7.91 9.95
N ASP A 198 -13.91 -9.07 10.50
CA ASP A 198 -15.15 -9.25 11.27
C ASP A 198 -15.17 -8.36 12.52
N LEU A 199 -14.01 -8.25 13.20
CA LEU A 199 -13.86 -7.31 14.31
C LEU A 199 -14.01 -5.86 13.83
N THR A 200 -13.42 -5.50 12.69
CA THR A 200 -13.54 -4.16 12.11
C THR A 200 -14.98 -3.79 11.80
N LEU A 201 -15.72 -4.70 11.17
CA LEU A 201 -17.14 -4.50 10.86
C LEU A 201 -18.00 -4.32 12.12
N ARG A 202 -17.72 -5.09 13.16
CA ARG A 202 -18.40 -4.98 14.45
C ARG A 202 -18.12 -3.64 15.11
N ILE A 203 -16.85 -3.24 15.21
CA ILE A 203 -16.48 -1.96 15.82
C ILE A 203 -17.10 -0.79 15.04
N LEU A 204 -17.12 -0.83 13.73
CA LEU A 204 -17.74 0.23 12.93
C LEU A 204 -19.22 0.38 13.22
N ARG A 205 -19.96 -0.73 13.34
CA ARG A 205 -21.38 -0.69 13.73
C ARG A 205 -21.59 -0.13 15.14
N GLU A 206 -20.82 -0.64 16.13
CA GLU A 206 -20.83 -0.13 17.50
C GLU A 206 -20.59 1.38 17.55
N LYS A 207 -19.61 1.88 16.81
CA LYS A 207 -19.26 3.32 16.83
C LYS A 207 -20.28 4.19 16.08
N VAL A 208 -20.91 3.68 15.03
CA VAL A 208 -22.02 4.38 14.37
C VAL A 208 -23.22 4.55 15.33
N GLU A 209 -23.58 3.52 16.08
CA GLU A 209 -24.63 3.57 17.09
C GLU A 209 -24.26 4.54 18.22
N GLU A 210 -23.04 4.49 18.76
CA GLU A 210 -22.55 5.40 19.81
C GLU A 210 -22.59 6.88 19.40
N ILE A 211 -22.33 7.21 18.13
CA ILE A 211 -22.33 8.60 17.63
C ILE A 211 -23.77 9.08 17.35
N GLY A 212 -24.76 8.20 17.41
CA GLY A 212 -26.17 8.54 17.20
C GLY A 212 -26.64 8.36 15.76
N GLY A 213 -25.89 7.60 14.96
CA GLY A 213 -26.35 7.12 13.68
C GLY A 213 -27.16 5.83 13.88
N ALA A 214 -28.45 5.81 13.55
CA ALA A 214 -29.21 4.56 13.52
C ALA A 214 -28.54 3.56 12.55
N PRO A 215 -28.55 2.24 12.89
CA PRO A 215 -28.02 1.20 12.01
C PRO A 215 -28.78 1.10 10.68
#